data_da3a476f80b331099d9aba221196a2d5
#
_entry.id   da3a476f80b331099d9aba221196a2d5
#
_cell.length_a   1.000
_cell.length_b   1.000
_cell.length_c   1.000
_cell.angle_alpha   90.00
_cell.angle_beta   90.00
_cell.angle_gamma   90.00
#
_symmetry.space_group_name_H-M   'P 1'
#
loop_
_entity.id
_entity.type
_entity.pdbx_description
1 polymer ?
#
loop_
_entity_poly.entity_id
_entity_poly.type
_entity_poly.pdbx_seq_one_letter_code
_entity_poly.pdbx_strand_id
1 'polypeptide(L)'
;AANSSIGRWTIWSKNPALQWEDAFVTGNGKIGSLIAGRPQEERITCVHEELFIRGWDRHKVTVPQTAQLMPYVRQLMEKGKSDEAAWLLTDEAERQLHAMGANQRWPLIPHPAFDLCIRQLDKLPLPVADYRRQLNLETGEATVVWKQGAGSFTESVFSSRKDNVNVIRLKANNKGKINVELSLEETPGREGEHFEHDLDHAFSEVNREASGHWLTYHAAYDKDPGGYDGVAKVTLRGGNIQTKGKSLVVRNAEEVLIIVSIVPQEDARNASLDA
;
A
#
# COMPACT_ATOMS: atom_id res chain seq x y z
N ALA A 1 -17.68 -19.31 -23.60
CA ALA A 1 -16.50 -18.62 -23.07
C ALA A 1 -16.36 -17.29 -23.79
N ALA A 2 -16.71 -16.19 -23.15
CA ALA A 2 -16.50 -14.87 -23.71
C ALA A 2 -14.99 -14.57 -23.70
N ASN A 3 -14.37 -14.69 -24.86
CA ASN A 3 -13.06 -14.14 -25.14
C ASN A 3 -13.21 -12.61 -25.18
N SER A 4 -13.29 -11.96 -24.02
CA SER A 4 -13.12 -10.51 -24.00
C SER A 4 -11.68 -10.26 -24.43
N SER A 5 -11.52 -9.65 -25.61
CA SER A 5 -10.22 -9.26 -26.14
C SER A 5 -9.48 -8.47 -25.07
N ILE A 6 -8.32 -8.99 -24.64
CA ILE A 6 -7.42 -8.26 -23.74
C ILE A 6 -7.06 -6.97 -24.48
N GLY A 7 -7.32 -5.82 -23.86
CA GLY A 7 -7.03 -4.53 -24.45
C GLY A 7 -5.52 -4.38 -24.76
N ARG A 8 -5.19 -3.60 -25.76
CA ARG A 8 -3.79 -3.39 -26.23
C ARG A 8 -2.84 -2.94 -25.11
N TRP A 9 -3.36 -2.22 -24.12
CA TRP A 9 -2.61 -1.65 -22.99
C TRP A 9 -2.97 -2.34 -21.67
N THR A 10 -2.99 -3.68 -21.68
CA THR A 10 -3.38 -4.47 -20.50
C THR A 10 -2.30 -5.49 -20.17
N ILE A 11 -1.83 -5.47 -18.93
CA ILE A 11 -1.00 -6.53 -18.34
C ILE A 11 -1.96 -7.48 -17.60
N TRP A 12 -1.75 -8.78 -17.67
CA TRP A 12 -2.64 -9.74 -17.03
C TRP A 12 -1.92 -11.00 -16.55
N SER A 13 -2.51 -11.69 -15.57
CA SER A 13 -2.04 -12.97 -15.04
C SER A 13 -3.22 -13.91 -14.75
N LYS A 14 -2.97 -15.21 -14.85
CA LYS A 14 -3.90 -16.29 -14.44
C LYS A 14 -3.70 -16.72 -13.00
N ASN A 15 -2.73 -16.15 -12.31
CA ASN A 15 -2.39 -16.50 -10.93
C ASN A 15 -2.44 -15.26 -10.05
N PRO A 16 -2.88 -15.38 -8.78
CA PRO A 16 -2.66 -14.33 -7.77
C PRO A 16 -1.16 -14.03 -7.60
N ALA A 17 -0.84 -12.85 -7.06
CA ALA A 17 0.51 -12.55 -6.64
C ALA A 17 0.88 -13.39 -5.41
N LEU A 18 2.04 -14.04 -5.44
CA LEU A 18 2.56 -14.77 -4.29
C LEU A 18 3.29 -13.85 -3.33
N GLN A 19 3.97 -12.86 -3.89
CA GLN A 19 4.75 -11.85 -3.18
C GLN A 19 4.34 -10.46 -3.70
N TRP A 20 4.77 -9.42 -3.01
CA TRP A 20 4.33 -8.05 -3.31
C TRP A 20 4.88 -7.53 -4.65
N GLU A 21 6.06 -8.00 -5.06
CA GLU A 21 6.70 -7.64 -6.33
C GLU A 21 5.87 -8.08 -7.53
N ASP A 22 5.05 -9.12 -7.35
CA ASP A 22 4.12 -9.62 -8.37
C ASP A 22 2.77 -8.88 -8.34
N ALA A 23 2.51 -8.04 -7.33
CA ALA A 23 1.25 -7.31 -7.20
C ALA A 23 1.08 -6.29 -8.33
N PHE A 24 -0.16 -6.03 -8.74
CA PHE A 24 -0.45 -4.90 -9.60
C PHE A 24 -0.48 -3.62 -8.77
N VAL A 25 -0.05 -2.52 -9.38
CA VAL A 25 0.04 -1.22 -8.74
C VAL A 25 -0.88 -0.24 -9.43
N THR A 26 -1.66 0.50 -8.64
CA THR A 26 -2.40 1.67 -9.09
C THR A 26 -2.03 2.86 -8.23
N GLY A 27 -2.07 4.06 -8.79
CA GLY A 27 -1.71 5.27 -8.05
C GLY A 27 -1.96 6.55 -8.84
N ASN A 28 -2.00 7.67 -8.12
CA ASN A 28 -2.20 8.99 -8.71
C ASN A 28 -1.00 9.95 -8.49
N GLY A 29 0.08 9.46 -7.87
CA GLY A 29 1.27 10.22 -7.51
C GLY A 29 1.29 10.66 -6.04
N LYS A 30 0.15 10.65 -5.35
CA LYS A 30 0.03 10.92 -3.90
C LYS A 30 -0.33 9.68 -3.11
N ILE A 31 -1.38 9.01 -3.52
CA ILE A 31 -1.86 7.77 -2.92
C ILE A 31 -1.78 6.65 -3.94
N GLY A 32 -1.56 5.44 -3.47
CA GLY A 32 -1.51 4.26 -4.31
C GLY A 32 -1.93 2.99 -3.58
N SER A 33 -2.03 1.91 -4.35
CA SER A 33 -2.34 0.58 -3.81
C SER A 33 -1.59 -0.50 -4.56
N LEU A 34 -1.19 -1.56 -3.82
CA LEU A 34 -0.69 -2.81 -4.38
C LEU A 34 -1.78 -3.87 -4.22
N ILE A 35 -2.10 -4.57 -5.30
CA ILE A 35 -3.21 -5.52 -5.39
C ILE A 35 -2.66 -6.92 -5.71
N ALA A 36 -2.76 -7.84 -4.75
CA ALA A 36 -2.29 -9.21 -4.93
C ALA A 36 -3.26 -10.07 -5.76
N GLY A 37 -4.54 -9.78 -5.70
CA GLY A 37 -5.59 -10.51 -6.41
C GLY A 37 -5.88 -11.87 -5.81
N ARG A 38 -6.00 -11.99 -4.48
CA ARG A 38 -6.22 -13.25 -3.74
C ARG A 38 -7.68 -13.41 -3.34
N PRO A 39 -8.50 -14.19 -4.05
CA PRO A 39 -9.95 -14.22 -3.81
C PRO A 39 -10.38 -14.64 -2.41
N GLN A 40 -9.62 -15.50 -1.71
CA GLN A 40 -9.97 -15.96 -0.35
C GLN A 40 -9.63 -14.91 0.72
N GLU A 41 -8.46 -14.29 0.58
CA GLU A 41 -7.97 -13.27 1.51
C GLU A 41 -7.14 -12.26 0.71
N GLU A 42 -7.79 -11.20 0.28
CA GLU A 42 -7.12 -10.09 -0.40
C GLU A 42 -6.52 -9.14 0.63
N ARG A 43 -5.32 -8.68 0.33
CA ARG A 43 -4.64 -7.60 1.03
C ARG A 43 -4.28 -6.52 0.02
N ILE A 44 -4.94 -5.39 0.13
CA ILE A 44 -4.65 -4.21 -0.69
C ILE A 44 -3.78 -3.30 0.16
N THR A 45 -2.48 -3.30 -0.11
CA THR A 45 -1.53 -2.45 0.61
C THR A 45 -1.69 -1.01 0.14
N CYS A 46 -2.07 -0.12 1.03
CA CYS A 46 -2.29 1.29 0.76
C CYS A 46 -1.04 2.10 1.11
N VAL A 47 -0.65 3.01 0.21
CA VAL A 47 0.55 3.86 0.37
C VAL A 47 0.23 5.32 0.14
N HIS A 48 1.04 6.21 0.73
CA HIS A 48 0.96 7.65 0.50
C HIS A 48 2.37 8.22 0.36
N GLU A 49 2.55 9.22 -0.52
CA GLU A 49 3.86 9.79 -0.85
C GLU A 49 4.60 10.45 0.32
N GLU A 50 3.87 10.89 1.35
CA GLU A 50 4.44 11.57 2.51
C GLU A 50 4.77 10.65 3.70
N LEU A 51 4.51 9.33 3.58
CA LEU A 51 4.74 8.40 4.67
C LEU A 51 6.18 7.88 4.66
N PHE A 52 6.97 8.41 5.60
CA PHE A 52 8.35 8.02 5.81
C PHE A 52 8.62 7.84 7.28
N ILE A 53 9.30 6.75 7.65
CA ILE A 53 9.82 6.58 9.01
C ILE A 53 10.93 7.60 9.20
N ARG A 54 10.70 8.51 10.13
CA ARG A 54 11.66 9.53 10.52
C ARG A 54 12.46 9.01 11.70
N GLY A 55 13.52 8.26 11.44
CA GLY A 55 14.38 7.66 12.47
C GLY A 55 15.36 8.61 13.14
N TRP A 56 15.34 9.94 12.83
CA TRP A 56 16.41 10.86 13.21
C TRP A 56 15.89 12.25 13.57
N ASP A 57 16.52 12.83 14.58
CA ASP A 57 16.42 14.25 14.85
C ASP A 57 16.89 15.04 13.60
N ARG A 58 15.95 15.63 12.87
CA ARG A 58 16.21 16.43 11.67
C ARG A 58 17.27 17.51 11.86
N HIS A 59 17.49 17.94 13.10
CA HIS A 59 18.43 18.98 13.46
C HIS A 59 19.86 18.49 13.62
N LYS A 60 20.09 17.16 13.54
CA LYS A 60 21.42 16.54 13.73
C LYS A 60 21.93 15.76 12.53
N VAL A 61 21.35 15.97 11.36
CA VAL A 61 21.85 15.33 10.15
C VAL A 61 23.18 15.94 9.76
N THR A 62 24.26 15.21 9.97
CA THR A 62 25.59 15.58 9.48
C THR A 62 25.66 15.29 7.99
N VAL A 63 25.80 16.34 7.18
CA VAL A 63 25.90 16.22 5.73
C VAL A 63 27.38 16.16 5.32
N PRO A 64 27.83 15.08 4.64
CA PRO A 64 29.19 15.01 4.09
C PRO A 64 29.45 16.14 3.10
N GLN A 65 30.65 16.72 3.18
CA GLN A 65 31.06 17.82 2.31
C GLN A 65 31.73 17.28 1.04
N THR A 66 30.92 16.78 0.11
CA THR A 66 31.41 16.15 -1.13
C THR A 66 31.38 17.07 -2.36
N ALA A 67 30.84 18.30 -2.23
CA ALA A 67 30.69 19.24 -3.33
C ALA A 67 32.01 19.58 -4.04
N GLN A 68 33.11 19.61 -3.32
CA GLN A 68 34.45 19.83 -3.87
C GLN A 68 34.94 18.72 -4.83
N LEU A 69 34.34 17.53 -4.78
CA LEU A 69 34.66 16.42 -5.67
C LEU A 69 33.96 16.52 -7.03
N MET A 70 32.96 17.37 -7.16
CA MET A 70 32.13 17.47 -8.37
C MET A 70 32.93 17.72 -9.67
N PRO A 71 34.03 18.51 -9.70
CA PRO A 71 34.87 18.62 -10.88
C PRO A 71 35.47 17.29 -11.33
N TYR A 72 35.95 16.46 -10.38
CA TYR A 72 36.47 15.13 -10.67
C TYR A 72 35.40 14.15 -11.13
N VAL A 73 34.26 14.18 -10.48
CA VAL A 73 33.09 13.40 -10.89
C VAL A 73 32.73 13.66 -12.35
N ARG A 74 32.66 14.92 -12.74
CA ARG A 74 32.38 15.31 -14.13
C ARG A 74 33.43 14.78 -15.10
N GLN A 75 34.73 14.90 -14.77
CA GLN A 75 35.78 14.35 -15.59
C GLN A 75 35.74 12.83 -15.77
N LEU A 76 35.35 12.11 -14.72
CA LEU A 76 35.13 10.66 -14.79
C LEU A 76 33.92 10.33 -15.68
N MET A 77 32.85 11.06 -15.53
CA MET A 77 31.63 10.89 -16.36
C MET A 77 31.94 11.16 -17.84
N GLU A 78 32.69 12.21 -18.16
CA GLU A 78 33.12 12.54 -19.54
C GLU A 78 34.01 11.45 -20.16
N LYS A 79 34.75 10.71 -19.32
CA LYS A 79 35.58 9.56 -19.74
C LYS A 79 34.79 8.24 -19.80
N GLY A 80 33.47 8.27 -19.56
CA GLY A 80 32.64 7.08 -19.52
C GLY A 80 32.84 6.19 -18.27
N LYS A 81 33.43 6.73 -17.20
CA LYS A 81 33.76 6.03 -15.96
C LYS A 81 32.71 6.31 -14.87
N SER A 82 31.44 5.99 -15.16
CA SER A 82 30.31 6.29 -14.28
C SER A 82 30.40 5.60 -12.92
N ASP A 83 30.87 4.34 -12.90
CA ASP A 83 31.03 3.58 -11.66
C ASP A 83 32.11 4.18 -10.76
N GLU A 84 33.27 4.55 -11.33
CA GLU A 84 34.33 5.22 -10.59
C GLU A 84 33.86 6.57 -10.03
N ALA A 85 33.03 7.30 -10.78
CA ALA A 85 32.44 8.56 -10.34
C ALA A 85 31.49 8.37 -9.16
N ALA A 86 30.64 7.35 -9.21
CA ALA A 86 29.72 7.01 -8.12
C ALA A 86 30.49 6.58 -6.86
N TRP A 87 31.44 5.67 -6.99
CA TRP A 87 32.28 5.21 -5.88
C TRP A 87 33.05 6.35 -5.21
N LEU A 88 33.61 7.27 -5.98
CA LEU A 88 34.34 8.42 -5.43
C LEU A 88 33.49 9.25 -4.47
N LEU A 89 32.18 9.45 -4.80
CA LEU A 89 31.27 10.21 -3.94
C LEU A 89 30.86 9.40 -2.71
N THR A 90 30.53 8.13 -2.89
CA THR A 90 30.07 7.27 -1.79
C THR A 90 31.18 7.02 -0.80
N ASP A 91 32.37 6.62 -1.24
CA ASP A 91 33.49 6.35 -0.36
C ASP A 91 33.90 7.58 0.46
N GLU A 92 33.94 8.76 -0.15
CA GLU A 92 34.28 9.98 0.57
C GLU A 92 33.17 10.39 1.55
N ALA A 93 31.90 10.22 1.17
CA ALA A 93 30.79 10.47 2.06
C ALA A 93 30.82 9.54 3.29
N GLU A 94 31.04 8.24 3.06
CA GLU A 94 31.18 7.25 4.14
C GLU A 94 32.37 7.54 5.04
N ARG A 95 33.51 7.88 4.47
CA ARG A 95 34.70 8.23 5.22
C ARG A 95 34.48 9.43 6.14
N GLN A 96 33.79 10.47 5.64
CA GLN A 96 33.45 11.66 6.43
C GLN A 96 32.47 11.33 7.54
N LEU A 97 31.40 10.59 7.23
CA LEU A 97 30.39 10.18 8.22
C LEU A 97 31.02 9.33 9.33
N HIS A 98 31.85 8.36 8.97
CA HIS A 98 32.55 7.53 9.94
C HIS A 98 33.50 8.35 10.83
N ALA A 99 34.25 9.32 10.26
CA ALA A 99 35.14 10.22 11.01
C ALA A 99 34.36 11.12 11.99
N MET A 100 33.09 11.41 11.73
CA MET A 100 32.20 12.19 12.60
C MET A 100 31.43 11.31 13.59
N GLY A 101 31.65 9.99 13.62
CA GLY A 101 30.92 9.05 14.46
C GLY A 101 29.44 8.89 14.03
N ALA A 102 29.08 9.31 12.82
CA ALA A 102 27.76 9.16 12.27
C ALA A 102 27.64 7.82 11.55
N ASN A 103 26.58 7.07 11.82
CA ASN A 103 26.23 5.89 11.03
C ASN A 103 25.46 6.34 9.78
N GLN A 104 25.87 5.80 8.62
CA GLN A 104 25.12 5.98 7.39
C GLN A 104 23.84 5.15 7.47
N ARG A 105 22.73 5.80 7.81
CA ARG A 105 21.41 5.22 7.63
C ARG A 105 20.64 6.11 6.69
N TRP A 106 19.77 5.53 5.88
CA TRP A 106 18.88 6.27 5.02
C TRP A 106 17.99 7.18 5.89
N PRO A 107 18.02 8.51 5.67
CA PRO A 107 17.33 9.45 6.56
C PRO A 107 15.81 9.34 6.51
N LEU A 108 15.26 8.73 5.46
CA LEU A 108 13.84 8.58 5.23
C LEU A 108 13.56 7.20 4.63
N ILE A 109 12.81 6.38 5.34
CA ILE A 109 12.39 5.05 4.87
C ILE A 109 10.91 5.12 4.51
N PRO A 110 10.54 4.99 3.21
CA PRO A 110 9.14 4.93 2.84
C PRO A 110 8.50 3.66 3.40
N HIS A 111 7.26 3.76 3.87
CA HIS A 111 6.52 2.64 4.38
C HIS A 111 5.06 2.66 3.94
N PRO A 112 4.37 1.50 3.87
CA PRO A 112 2.94 1.46 3.62
C PRO A 112 2.17 2.05 4.79
N ALA A 113 0.97 2.58 4.52
CA ALA A 113 0.09 3.06 5.57
C ALA A 113 -0.52 1.88 6.34
N PHE A 114 -1.18 1.01 5.63
CA PHE A 114 -1.87 -0.18 6.15
C PHE A 114 -2.33 -1.06 4.99
N ASP A 115 -2.76 -2.27 5.33
CA ASP A 115 -3.48 -3.15 4.42
C ASP A 115 -4.99 -3.04 4.63
N LEU A 116 -5.75 -2.81 3.56
CA LEU A 116 -7.17 -3.12 3.53
C LEU A 116 -7.30 -4.62 3.30
N CYS A 117 -7.73 -5.33 4.34
CA CYS A 117 -7.95 -6.77 4.29
C CYS A 117 -9.40 -7.09 3.94
N ILE A 118 -9.60 -7.96 2.95
CA ILE A 118 -10.91 -8.44 2.49
C ILE A 118 -10.90 -9.96 2.59
N ARG A 119 -11.51 -10.51 3.64
CA ARG A 119 -11.54 -11.95 3.89
C ARG A 119 -12.90 -12.52 3.55
N GLN A 120 -12.96 -13.53 2.67
CA GLN A 120 -14.19 -14.26 2.41
C GLN A 120 -14.64 -14.99 3.68
N LEU A 121 -15.91 -14.86 4.04
CA LEU A 121 -16.50 -15.59 5.17
C LEU A 121 -16.72 -17.06 4.81
N ASP A 122 -16.98 -17.34 3.54
CA ASP A 122 -17.14 -18.69 3.03
C ASP A 122 -15.77 -19.20 2.51
N LYS A 123 -15.46 -20.46 2.80
CA LYS A 123 -14.25 -21.10 2.30
C LYS A 123 -14.37 -21.34 0.79
N LEU A 124 -13.47 -20.76 0.02
CA LEU A 124 -13.43 -20.98 -1.43
C LEU A 124 -12.70 -22.27 -1.77
N PRO A 125 -13.19 -23.05 -2.75
CA PRO A 125 -12.38 -24.09 -3.38
C PRO A 125 -11.22 -23.45 -4.13
N LEU A 126 -9.99 -23.76 -3.78
CA LEU A 126 -8.79 -23.21 -4.45
C LEU A 126 -8.11 -24.29 -5.31
N PRO A 127 -7.63 -23.94 -6.52
CA PRO A 127 -7.78 -22.64 -7.15
C PRO A 127 -9.23 -22.35 -7.58
N VAL A 128 -9.62 -21.06 -7.49
CA VAL A 128 -10.96 -20.65 -7.96
C VAL A 128 -11.07 -20.78 -9.49
N ALA A 129 -12.29 -21.01 -9.98
CA ALA A 129 -12.52 -21.18 -11.42
C ALA A 129 -12.48 -19.84 -12.17
N ASP A 130 -12.06 -19.90 -13.44
CA ASP A 130 -12.01 -18.75 -14.37
C ASP A 130 -11.32 -17.51 -13.79
N TYR A 131 -10.25 -17.73 -13.01
CA TYR A 131 -9.47 -16.67 -12.40
C TYR A 131 -8.66 -15.89 -13.43
N ARG A 132 -8.70 -14.58 -13.30
CA ARG A 132 -7.80 -13.65 -14.01
C ARG A 132 -7.67 -12.36 -13.24
N ARG A 133 -6.46 -11.84 -13.13
CA ARG A 133 -6.20 -10.45 -12.74
C ARG A 133 -5.58 -9.68 -13.91
N GLN A 134 -5.87 -8.40 -13.99
CA GLN A 134 -5.37 -7.53 -15.05
C GLN A 134 -5.21 -6.10 -14.56
N LEU A 135 -4.25 -5.39 -15.15
CA LEU A 135 -4.05 -3.95 -15.00
C LEU A 135 -4.20 -3.29 -16.36
N ASN A 136 -5.15 -2.39 -16.48
CA ASN A 136 -5.30 -1.53 -17.64
C ASN A 136 -4.39 -0.30 -17.48
N LEU A 137 -3.34 -0.20 -18.30
CA LEU A 137 -2.36 0.88 -18.26
C LEU A 137 -2.92 2.22 -18.77
N GLU A 138 -4.04 2.22 -19.46
CA GLU A 138 -4.68 3.43 -19.98
C GLU A 138 -5.53 4.12 -18.89
N THR A 139 -6.21 3.32 -18.06
CA THR A 139 -7.08 3.81 -16.98
C THR A 139 -6.43 3.75 -15.61
N GLY A 140 -5.36 2.97 -15.44
CA GLY A 140 -4.74 2.68 -14.14
C GLY A 140 -5.60 1.79 -13.24
N GLU A 141 -6.64 1.12 -13.79
CA GLU A 141 -7.53 0.24 -13.03
C GLU A 141 -7.00 -1.19 -13.03
N ALA A 142 -6.83 -1.74 -11.83
CA ALA A 142 -6.60 -3.16 -11.61
C ALA A 142 -7.94 -3.89 -11.43
N THR A 143 -8.10 -5.04 -12.07
CA THR A 143 -9.32 -5.86 -12.00
C THR A 143 -8.97 -7.31 -11.73
N VAL A 144 -9.68 -7.94 -10.80
CA VAL A 144 -9.61 -9.38 -10.53
C VAL A 144 -10.98 -10.00 -10.77
N VAL A 145 -11.03 -11.08 -11.53
CA VAL A 145 -12.26 -11.82 -11.82
C VAL A 145 -12.10 -13.28 -11.44
N TRP A 146 -13.16 -13.87 -10.89
CA TRP A 146 -13.20 -15.32 -10.58
C TRP A 146 -14.64 -15.83 -10.55
N LYS A 147 -14.79 -17.15 -10.55
CA LYS A 147 -16.05 -17.83 -10.35
C LYS A 147 -16.03 -18.70 -9.09
N GLN A 148 -17.19 -18.75 -8.44
CA GLN A 148 -17.46 -19.65 -7.32
C GLN A 148 -18.88 -20.21 -7.48
N GLY A 149 -18.99 -21.51 -7.73
CA GLY A 149 -20.28 -22.13 -8.05
C GLY A 149 -20.93 -21.50 -9.27
N ALA A 150 -22.16 -21.03 -9.15
CA ALA A 150 -22.91 -20.32 -10.20
C ALA A 150 -22.66 -18.80 -10.18
N GLY A 151 -21.98 -18.25 -9.17
CA GLY A 151 -21.66 -16.85 -9.05
C GLY A 151 -20.40 -16.46 -9.80
N SER A 152 -20.34 -15.23 -10.31
CA SER A 152 -19.12 -14.61 -10.79
C SER A 152 -18.85 -13.32 -10.01
N PHE A 153 -17.59 -13.05 -9.74
CA PHE A 153 -17.14 -11.97 -8.90
C PHE A 153 -16.12 -11.12 -9.64
N THR A 154 -16.16 -9.84 -9.38
CA THR A 154 -15.20 -8.88 -9.91
C THR A 154 -14.78 -7.96 -8.77
N GLU A 155 -13.48 -7.79 -8.62
CA GLU A 155 -12.86 -6.75 -7.82
C GLU A 155 -12.21 -5.75 -8.77
N SER A 156 -12.44 -4.45 -8.55
CA SER A 156 -11.82 -3.35 -9.28
C SER A 156 -11.18 -2.39 -8.30
N VAL A 157 -9.95 -1.97 -8.58
CA VAL A 157 -9.19 -1.04 -7.74
C VAL A 157 -8.54 0.03 -8.60
N PHE A 158 -8.73 1.29 -8.22
CA PHE A 158 -8.00 2.41 -8.82
C PHE A 158 -7.83 3.56 -7.82
N SER A 159 -6.84 4.43 -8.07
CA SER A 159 -6.63 5.66 -7.29
C SER A 159 -7.18 6.87 -8.04
N SER A 160 -8.12 7.60 -7.42
CA SER A 160 -8.70 8.82 -8.02
C SER A 160 -7.69 9.96 -8.00
N ARG A 161 -7.46 10.59 -9.16
CA ARG A 161 -6.61 11.79 -9.26
C ARG A 161 -7.30 13.03 -8.70
N LYS A 162 -8.61 13.09 -8.82
CA LYS A 162 -9.39 14.25 -8.41
C LYS A 162 -9.54 14.33 -6.90
N ASP A 163 -9.80 13.17 -6.27
CA ASP A 163 -10.27 13.12 -4.89
C ASP A 163 -9.19 12.60 -3.91
N ASN A 164 -8.02 12.14 -4.42
CA ASN A 164 -6.93 11.53 -3.64
C ASN A 164 -7.42 10.38 -2.74
N VAL A 165 -8.20 9.47 -3.30
CA VAL A 165 -8.71 8.28 -2.62
C VAL A 165 -8.44 7.03 -3.44
N ASN A 166 -8.23 5.91 -2.77
CA ASN A 166 -8.30 4.61 -3.41
C ASN A 166 -9.76 4.14 -3.43
N VAL A 167 -10.22 3.69 -4.57
CA VAL A 167 -11.57 3.18 -4.80
C VAL A 167 -11.49 1.69 -5.06
N ILE A 168 -12.12 0.91 -4.20
CA ILE A 168 -12.19 -0.53 -4.28
C ILE A 168 -13.66 -0.94 -4.44
N ARG A 169 -13.95 -1.72 -5.45
CA ARG A 169 -15.30 -2.17 -5.74
C ARG A 169 -15.34 -3.68 -5.90
N LEU A 170 -16.10 -4.34 -5.05
CA LEU A 170 -16.45 -5.74 -5.21
C LEU A 170 -17.84 -5.85 -5.81
N LYS A 171 -18.00 -6.68 -6.81
CA LYS A 171 -19.29 -6.91 -7.48
C LYS A 171 -19.52 -8.40 -7.66
N ALA A 172 -20.69 -8.87 -7.23
CA ALA A 172 -21.18 -10.20 -7.56
C ALA A 172 -22.19 -10.13 -8.71
N ASN A 173 -22.08 -11.04 -9.65
CA ASN A 173 -22.98 -11.17 -10.78
C ASN A 173 -23.71 -12.53 -10.72
N ASN A 174 -24.80 -12.62 -11.44
CA ASN A 174 -25.66 -13.80 -11.48
C ASN A 174 -26.24 -14.15 -10.10
N LYS A 175 -25.94 -15.36 -9.60
CA LYS A 175 -26.42 -15.86 -8.30
C LYS A 175 -25.39 -15.67 -7.18
N GLY A 176 -24.30 -14.95 -7.45
CA GLY A 176 -23.29 -14.68 -6.43
C GLY A 176 -23.78 -13.68 -5.39
N LYS A 177 -23.25 -13.81 -4.18
CA LYS A 177 -23.43 -12.85 -3.08
C LYS A 177 -22.09 -12.65 -2.40
N ILE A 178 -21.81 -11.41 -2.00
CA ILE A 178 -20.58 -11.04 -1.32
C ILE A 178 -20.79 -11.23 0.17
N ASN A 179 -19.95 -12.09 0.77
CA ASN A 179 -19.89 -12.37 2.19
C ASN A 179 -18.43 -12.19 2.63
N VAL A 180 -18.09 -11.03 3.19
CA VAL A 180 -16.72 -10.68 3.53
C VAL A 180 -16.60 -10.03 4.90
N GLU A 181 -15.45 -10.20 5.52
CA GLU A 181 -14.97 -9.40 6.64
C GLU A 181 -13.95 -8.39 6.11
N LEU A 182 -14.12 -7.14 6.50
CA LEU A 182 -13.27 -6.00 6.10
C LEU A 182 -12.58 -5.43 7.31
N SER A 183 -11.28 -5.19 7.23
CA SER A 183 -10.49 -4.54 8.28
C SER A 183 -9.36 -3.70 7.68
N LEU A 184 -8.89 -2.69 8.43
CA LEU A 184 -7.60 -2.07 8.19
C LEU A 184 -6.59 -2.71 9.15
N GLU A 185 -5.46 -3.17 8.62
CA GLU A 185 -4.45 -3.89 9.40
C GLU A 185 -3.06 -3.34 9.13
N GLU A 186 -2.17 -3.55 10.06
CA GLU A 186 -0.76 -3.29 9.84
C GLU A 186 -0.25 -4.15 8.69
N THR A 187 0.53 -3.56 7.80
CA THR A 187 1.20 -4.32 6.76
C THR A 187 2.24 -5.20 7.43
N PRO A 188 2.18 -6.53 7.27
CA PRO A 188 3.16 -7.41 7.90
C PRO A 188 4.56 -7.12 7.36
N GLY A 189 5.54 -7.10 8.25
CA GLY A 189 6.95 -7.06 7.90
C GLY A 189 7.32 -8.29 7.05
N ARG A 190 8.46 -8.23 6.39
CA ARG A 190 8.95 -9.31 5.52
C ARG A 190 10.09 -10.03 6.18
N GLU A 191 10.00 -11.36 6.25
CA GLU A 191 11.11 -12.18 6.70
C GLU A 191 12.36 -11.92 5.84
N GLY A 192 13.45 -11.51 6.50
CA GLY A 192 14.78 -11.38 5.88
C GLY A 192 15.12 -10.02 5.30
N GLU A 193 14.26 -9.01 5.36
CA GLU A 193 14.59 -7.64 4.94
C GLU A 193 14.94 -6.75 6.15
N HIS A 194 15.92 -5.86 5.98
CA HIS A 194 16.35 -4.91 7.03
C HIS A 194 15.25 -3.93 7.48
N PHE A 195 14.16 -3.84 6.71
CA PHE A 195 13.02 -2.97 6.98
C PHE A 195 12.10 -3.48 8.10
N GLU A 196 12.07 -4.78 8.40
CA GLU A 196 11.22 -5.36 9.45
C GLU A 196 11.53 -4.76 10.82
N HIS A 197 12.81 -4.66 11.15
CA HIS A 197 13.26 -4.14 12.45
C HIS A 197 12.99 -2.64 12.62
N ASP A 198 12.88 -1.90 11.50
CA ASP A 198 12.63 -0.47 11.56
C ASP A 198 11.13 -0.16 11.67
N LEU A 199 10.24 -1.04 11.15
CA LEU A 199 8.79 -0.90 11.26
C LEU A 199 8.25 -1.30 12.65
N ASP A 200 8.78 -2.37 13.26
CA ASP A 200 8.35 -2.87 14.57
C ASP A 200 8.46 -1.84 15.70
N HIS A 201 9.31 -0.83 15.51
CA HIS A 201 9.54 0.25 16.48
C HIS A 201 9.28 1.65 15.91
N ALA A 202 8.66 1.74 14.74
CA ALA A 202 8.41 3.01 14.07
C ALA A 202 7.29 3.82 14.73
N PHE A 203 6.34 3.14 15.35
CA PHE A 203 5.13 3.74 15.89
C PHE A 203 5.07 3.61 17.40
N SER A 204 4.76 4.72 18.08
CA SER A 204 4.44 4.73 19.52
C SER A 204 3.00 4.32 19.80
N GLU A 205 2.12 4.48 18.80
CA GLU A 205 0.71 4.17 18.91
C GLU A 205 0.15 3.73 17.55
N VAL A 206 -0.66 2.67 17.56
CA VAL A 206 -1.49 2.25 16.43
C VAL A 206 -2.87 1.89 16.94
N ASN A 207 -3.88 2.64 16.51
CA ASN A 207 -5.28 2.41 16.83
C ASN A 207 -6.08 2.08 15.58
N ARG A 208 -6.97 1.08 15.71
CA ARG A 208 -7.86 0.63 14.64
C ARG A 208 -9.25 0.47 15.19
N GLU A 209 -10.23 1.02 14.49
CA GLU A 209 -11.63 0.93 14.90
C GLU A 209 -12.54 0.61 13.72
N ALA A 210 -13.71 0.07 14.05
CA ALA A 210 -14.81 -0.14 13.12
C ALA A 210 -16.12 0.35 13.75
N SER A 211 -16.87 1.17 13.03
CA SER A 211 -18.14 1.69 13.50
C SER A 211 -19.09 1.96 12.34
N GLY A 212 -20.28 1.40 12.39
CA GLY A 212 -21.29 1.58 11.36
C GLY A 212 -20.81 1.14 9.98
N HIS A 213 -20.45 2.09 9.14
CA HIS A 213 -19.92 1.87 7.78
C HIS A 213 -18.46 2.31 7.62
N TRP A 214 -17.76 2.55 8.72
CA TRP A 214 -16.42 3.11 8.72
C TRP A 214 -15.41 2.17 9.33
N LEU A 215 -14.24 2.14 8.74
CA LEU A 215 -13.01 1.61 9.33
C LEU A 215 -12.05 2.78 9.46
N THR A 216 -11.39 2.88 10.61
CA THR A 216 -10.37 3.90 10.86
C THR A 216 -9.06 3.24 11.29
N TYR A 217 -7.97 3.92 10.96
CA TYR A 217 -6.62 3.55 11.32
C TYR A 217 -5.88 4.81 11.72
N HIS A 218 -5.28 4.82 12.89
CA HIS A 218 -4.44 5.90 13.38
C HIS A 218 -3.07 5.37 13.72
N ALA A 219 -2.00 6.06 13.31
CA ALA A 219 -0.64 5.72 13.69
C ALA A 219 0.15 6.99 14.02
N ALA A 220 0.79 7.01 15.20
CA ALA A 220 1.71 8.06 15.61
C ALA A 220 3.14 7.52 15.62
N TYR A 221 4.09 8.26 15.06
CA TYR A 221 5.49 7.87 15.06
C TYR A 221 6.11 7.96 16.46
N ASP A 222 7.05 7.05 16.75
CA ASP A 222 7.74 7.02 18.05
C ASP A 222 8.69 8.23 18.21
N LYS A 223 9.46 8.55 17.19
CA LYS A 223 10.53 9.56 17.23
C LYS A 223 10.20 10.87 16.52
N ASP A 224 8.96 11.07 16.11
CA ASP A 224 8.47 12.27 15.45
C ASP A 224 7.07 12.59 15.98
N PRO A 225 6.67 13.84 16.13
CA PRO A 225 5.30 14.17 16.55
C PRO A 225 4.25 13.80 15.53
N GLY A 226 4.64 13.61 14.27
CA GLY A 226 3.74 13.28 13.18
C GLY A 226 3.25 11.84 13.18
N GLY A 227 2.47 11.53 12.17
CA GLY A 227 1.86 10.24 11.95
C GLY A 227 0.88 10.31 10.79
N TYR A 228 -0.16 9.51 10.82
CA TYR A 228 -1.21 9.55 9.80
C TYR A 228 -2.50 8.90 10.27
N ASP A 229 -3.59 9.30 9.60
CA ASP A 229 -4.89 8.70 9.73
C ASP A 229 -5.28 8.02 8.43
N GLY A 230 -5.90 6.84 8.54
CA GLY A 230 -6.53 6.12 7.47
C GLY A 230 -8.03 5.99 7.71
N VAL A 231 -8.83 6.25 6.70
CA VAL A 231 -10.29 6.11 6.77
C VAL A 231 -10.79 5.33 5.58
N ALA A 232 -11.61 4.32 5.83
CA ALA A 232 -12.31 3.58 4.78
C ALA A 232 -13.82 3.64 4.99
N LYS A 233 -14.55 4.19 4.01
CA LYS A 233 -16.01 4.20 3.98
C LYS A 233 -16.52 3.05 3.14
N VAL A 234 -17.42 2.25 3.71
CA VAL A 234 -18.02 1.10 3.06
C VAL A 234 -19.48 1.40 2.70
N THR A 235 -19.83 1.21 1.44
CA THR A 235 -21.21 1.36 0.93
C THR A 235 -21.64 0.06 0.26
N LEU A 236 -22.89 -0.35 0.48
CA LEU A 236 -23.43 -1.61 -0.05
C LEU A 236 -24.58 -1.36 -1.04
N ARG A 237 -24.67 -2.26 -2.00
CA ARG A 237 -25.92 -2.52 -2.70
C ARG A 237 -26.41 -3.91 -2.34
N GLY A 238 -27.58 -3.99 -1.69
CA GLY A 238 -28.12 -5.21 -1.09
C GLY A 238 -27.32 -5.69 0.13
N GLY A 239 -27.86 -6.69 0.80
CA GLY A 239 -27.21 -7.26 1.97
C GLY A 239 -27.27 -6.40 3.23
N ASN A 240 -26.38 -6.69 4.17
CA ASN A 240 -26.23 -5.94 5.42
C ASN A 240 -24.76 -5.85 5.84
N ILE A 241 -24.48 -4.93 6.75
CA ILE A 241 -23.18 -4.72 7.36
C ILE A 241 -23.33 -4.65 8.87
N GLN A 242 -22.38 -5.24 9.60
CA GLN A 242 -22.33 -5.24 11.05
C GLN A 242 -20.89 -5.05 11.53
N THR A 243 -20.74 -4.27 12.60
CA THR A 243 -19.45 -4.14 13.28
C THR A 243 -19.16 -5.38 14.13
N LYS A 244 -17.95 -5.90 14.04
CA LYS A 244 -17.44 -7.02 14.82
C LYS A 244 -16.02 -6.73 15.30
N GLY A 245 -15.88 -6.24 16.50
CA GLY A 245 -14.58 -5.80 17.02
C GLY A 245 -14.00 -4.66 16.16
N LYS A 246 -12.83 -4.86 15.59
CA LYS A 246 -12.13 -3.90 14.70
C LYS A 246 -12.42 -4.15 13.20
N SER A 247 -13.48 -4.89 12.87
CA SER A 247 -13.83 -5.30 11.51
C SER A 247 -15.28 -4.96 11.19
N LEU A 248 -15.60 -4.87 9.91
CA LEU A 248 -16.96 -4.82 9.37
C LEU A 248 -17.28 -6.15 8.68
N VAL A 249 -18.38 -6.77 9.04
CA VAL A 249 -18.85 -8.01 8.43
C VAL A 249 -20.00 -7.68 7.48
N VAL A 250 -19.79 -7.92 6.19
CA VAL A 250 -20.76 -7.77 5.11
C VAL A 250 -21.36 -9.12 4.75
N ARG A 251 -22.68 -9.21 4.64
CA ARG A 251 -23.38 -10.43 4.21
C ARG A 251 -24.41 -10.16 3.13
N ASN A 252 -24.48 -11.07 2.17
CA ASN A 252 -25.46 -11.11 1.09
C ASN A 252 -25.48 -9.87 0.20
N ALA A 253 -24.39 -9.12 0.11
CA ALA A 253 -24.31 -7.95 -0.77
C ALA A 253 -24.18 -8.34 -2.25
N GLU A 254 -24.71 -7.50 -3.14
CA GLU A 254 -24.51 -7.58 -4.58
C GLU A 254 -23.30 -6.78 -5.02
N GLU A 255 -23.05 -5.71 -4.30
CA GLU A 255 -21.91 -4.83 -4.53
C GLU A 255 -21.46 -4.22 -3.20
N VAL A 256 -20.15 -4.09 -3.05
CA VAL A 256 -19.48 -3.39 -1.95
C VAL A 256 -18.54 -2.35 -2.57
N LEU A 257 -18.73 -1.10 -2.22
CA LEU A 257 -17.84 0.00 -2.60
C LEU A 257 -17.12 0.47 -1.34
N ILE A 258 -15.79 0.50 -1.41
CA ILE A 258 -14.91 0.96 -0.34
C ILE A 258 -14.10 2.14 -0.89
N ILE A 259 -14.15 3.26 -0.20
CA ILE A 259 -13.37 4.45 -0.51
C ILE A 259 -12.38 4.66 0.63
N VAL A 260 -11.08 4.65 0.31
CA VAL A 260 -9.99 4.76 1.29
C VAL A 260 -9.26 6.07 1.11
N SER A 261 -9.11 6.82 2.20
CA SER A 261 -8.29 8.02 2.29
C SER A 261 -7.16 7.82 3.30
N ILE A 262 -6.03 8.47 3.06
CA ILE A 262 -4.90 8.53 3.98
C ILE A 262 -4.56 10.00 4.15
N VAL A 263 -4.43 10.45 5.40
CA VAL A 263 -4.15 11.84 5.74
C VAL A 263 -2.92 11.89 6.64
N PRO A 264 -1.76 12.32 6.14
CA PRO A 264 -0.59 12.59 6.97
C PRO A 264 -0.89 13.67 8.01
N GLN A 265 -0.36 13.50 9.22
CA GLN A 265 -0.53 14.41 10.36
C GLN A 265 0.84 14.94 10.79
N GLU A 266 0.95 16.25 10.99
CA GLU A 266 2.18 16.86 11.52
C GLU A 266 2.32 16.64 13.04
N ASP A 267 1.20 16.55 13.75
CA ASP A 267 1.10 16.23 15.17
C ASP A 267 -0.01 15.20 15.41
N ALA A 268 0.35 13.93 15.27
CA ALA A 268 -0.61 12.82 15.40
C ALA A 268 -1.00 12.54 16.86
N ARG A 269 -0.16 12.92 17.84
CA ARG A 269 -0.43 12.66 19.26
C ARG A 269 -1.55 13.53 19.82
N ASN A 270 -1.81 14.68 19.21
CA ASN A 270 -2.84 15.63 19.59
C ASN A 270 -3.99 15.72 18.57
N ALA A 271 -3.89 14.98 17.46
CA ALA A 271 -4.94 14.97 16.45
C ALA A 271 -6.16 14.17 16.97
N SER A 272 -7.34 14.78 16.94
CA SER A 272 -8.60 14.04 17.04
C SER A 272 -9.12 13.79 15.64
N LEU A 273 -9.52 12.56 15.33
CA LEU A 273 -10.32 12.25 14.15
C LEU A 273 -11.69 12.91 14.36
N ASP A 274 -11.86 14.12 13.86
CA ASP A 274 -13.19 14.69 13.66
C ASP A 274 -13.81 14.02 12.43
N ALA A 275 -14.78 13.14 12.69
CA ALA A 275 -15.48 12.32 11.71
C ALA A 275 -16.49 13.13 10.86
#